data_29c0807b8c1850480b1181ace2e9cd1a
#
_entry.id   29c0807b8c1850480b1181ace2e9cd1a
#
_cell.length_a   1.000
_cell.length_b   1.000
_cell.length_c   1.000
_cell.angle_alpha   90.00
_cell.angle_beta   90.00
_cell.angle_gamma   90.00
#
_symmetry.space_group_name_H-M   'P 1'
#
loop_
_entity.id
_entity.type
_entity.pdbx_description
1 polymer ?
#
loop_
_entity_poly.entity_id
_entity_poly.type
_entity_poly.pdbx_seq_one_letter_code
_entity_poly.pdbx_strand_id
1 'polypeptide(L)'
;MTAAAPRPDDDIAALAKGGRTNFFGFVIRLLARIPFLFIAGRMYGAEDLGRFAYAVIVVELAAQLSTIGLKRGLAQQLSNTDRPHSHVVADGLLCAFIASAVASGILIAFPQAMYPHNDIRDAEFLLPLVIFGIAGADVALAALAYKHDVRSTVHVRAIVEPWVISIAAGALFYTQFRRDGLILAYVASVVAGLLAALWRLFRSYGVARGWRPWPGSLITLARQNIPLAAADAIEWFSRRLDIAILGQFVEARYVGIYYVAQQVASMPQKLKTSFDPILAPVVTQKLAEGDKAAVAKQVRQVGFWIIAAQAGIALSLGITGGALMGLFGKGGAFVGGTGALAFLLAAEVVAATAAVSEAALVYVARHRNLMISCLMIGVQAALTVGIILAMRSLPLGEGRLQAYQAAGAAAGLALALGMASILKARLLAYLLGAPVQAWRWSLVWAAIAASAVGFAATLLPEWVELSVGAPAILFTFGLVIWYRGFTDDDRKLFRFGRRGKPALPVSEPASP
;
A
#
# COMPACT_ATOMS: atom_id res chain seq x y z
N MET A 1 -44.87 4.69 -8.71
CA MET A 1 -44.23 4.64 -7.39
C MET A 1 -42.83 5.23 -7.58
N THR A 2 -42.67 6.53 -7.32
CA THR A 2 -41.41 7.27 -7.38
C THR A 2 -40.62 6.90 -6.13
N ALA A 3 -39.49 6.23 -6.33
CA ALA A 3 -38.54 5.93 -5.26
C ALA A 3 -38.08 7.26 -4.65
N ALA A 4 -38.31 7.44 -3.35
CA ALA A 4 -37.84 8.60 -2.62
C ALA A 4 -36.31 8.68 -2.68
N ALA A 5 -35.76 9.87 -3.00
CA ALA A 5 -34.33 10.10 -2.99
C ALA A 5 -33.72 9.74 -1.62
N PRO A 6 -32.58 9.02 -1.58
CA PRO A 6 -31.97 8.64 -0.32
C PRO A 6 -31.63 9.88 0.51
N ARG A 7 -31.91 9.84 1.80
CA ARG A 7 -31.65 10.95 2.72
C ARG A 7 -30.12 11.04 2.97
N PRO A 8 -29.55 12.26 3.11
CA PRO A 8 -28.11 12.44 3.36
C PRO A 8 -27.58 11.66 4.58
N ASP A 9 -28.43 11.41 5.57
CA ASP A 9 -28.07 10.67 6.79
C ASP A 9 -27.90 9.15 6.54
N ASP A 10 -28.62 8.58 5.56
CA ASP A 10 -28.51 7.17 5.20
C ASP A 10 -27.20 6.90 4.43
N ASP A 11 -26.74 7.84 3.62
CA ASP A 11 -25.46 7.78 2.90
C ASP A 11 -24.26 7.89 3.87
N ILE A 12 -24.35 8.75 4.88
CA ILE A 12 -23.32 8.88 5.93
C ILE A 12 -23.25 7.60 6.78
N ALA A 13 -24.39 7.00 7.11
CA ALA A 13 -24.43 5.74 7.87
C ALA A 13 -23.88 4.55 7.05
N ALA A 14 -24.15 4.49 5.75
CA ALA A 14 -23.63 3.49 4.83
C ALA A 14 -22.11 3.66 4.65
N LEU A 15 -21.62 4.89 4.50
CA LEU A 15 -20.19 5.25 4.42
C LEU A 15 -19.45 4.91 5.72
N ALA A 16 -20.03 5.22 6.88
CA ALA A 16 -19.47 4.89 8.18
C ALA A 16 -19.37 3.37 8.41
N LYS A 17 -20.37 2.61 7.97
CA LYS A 17 -20.40 1.15 8.03
C LYS A 17 -19.38 0.54 7.09
N GLY A 18 -19.25 1.05 5.87
CA GLY A 18 -18.24 0.65 4.88
C GLY A 18 -16.82 0.95 5.35
N GLY A 19 -16.58 2.16 5.89
CA GLY A 19 -15.31 2.58 6.45
C GLY A 19 -14.85 1.70 7.61
N ARG A 20 -15.77 1.34 8.52
CA ARG A 20 -15.47 0.43 9.64
C ARG A 20 -15.12 -0.98 9.16
N THR A 21 -15.83 -1.51 8.18
CA THR A 21 -15.54 -2.84 7.61
C THR A 21 -14.18 -2.86 6.91
N ASN A 22 -13.85 -1.80 6.17
CA ASN A 22 -12.55 -1.65 5.53
C ASN A 22 -11.42 -1.51 6.54
N PHE A 23 -11.62 -0.76 7.63
CA PHE A 23 -10.64 -0.63 8.70
C PHE A 23 -10.37 -1.97 9.41
N PHE A 24 -11.41 -2.72 9.77
CA PHE A 24 -11.23 -4.06 10.36
C PHE A 24 -10.59 -5.05 9.38
N GLY A 25 -10.99 -5.04 8.12
CA GLY A 25 -10.34 -5.84 7.07
C GLY A 25 -8.86 -5.48 6.89
N PHE A 26 -8.52 -4.21 7.07
CA PHE A 26 -7.15 -3.73 7.08
C PHE A 26 -6.36 -4.25 8.29
N VAL A 27 -6.89 -4.11 9.50
CA VAL A 27 -6.24 -4.60 10.74
C VAL A 27 -5.99 -6.11 10.67
N ILE A 28 -6.97 -6.88 10.20
CA ILE A 28 -6.82 -8.32 9.99
C ILE A 28 -5.69 -8.63 8.99
N ARG A 29 -5.64 -7.90 7.87
CA ARG A 29 -4.57 -8.08 6.86
C ARG A 29 -3.19 -7.74 7.39
N LEU A 30 -3.10 -6.72 8.24
CA LEU A 30 -1.86 -6.31 8.87
C LEU A 30 -1.38 -7.39 9.86
N LEU A 31 -2.26 -7.81 10.76
CA LEU A 31 -1.97 -8.85 11.74
C LEU A 31 -1.62 -10.20 11.10
N ALA A 32 -2.25 -10.53 9.97
CA ALA A 32 -1.99 -11.77 9.25
C ALA A 32 -0.61 -11.81 8.56
N ARG A 33 0.03 -10.64 8.31
CA ARG A 33 1.38 -10.57 7.72
C ARG A 33 2.52 -10.64 8.74
N ILE A 34 2.27 -10.24 9.99
CA ILE A 34 3.29 -10.23 11.03
C ILE A 34 3.87 -11.63 11.29
N PRO A 35 3.07 -12.71 11.39
CA PRO A 35 3.59 -14.06 11.62
C PRO A 35 4.59 -14.49 10.54
N PHE A 36 4.28 -14.21 9.27
CA PHE A 36 5.20 -14.54 8.18
C PHE A 36 6.55 -13.83 8.33
N LEU A 37 6.56 -12.52 8.59
CA LEU A 37 7.80 -11.75 8.76
C LEU A 37 8.62 -12.25 9.94
N PHE A 38 7.95 -12.61 11.03
CA PHE A 38 8.59 -13.17 12.21
C PHE A 38 9.21 -14.53 11.94
N ILE A 39 8.47 -15.42 11.27
CA ILE A 39 8.96 -16.75 10.85
C ILE A 39 10.13 -16.59 9.87
N ALA A 40 9.95 -15.81 8.83
CA ALA A 40 10.98 -15.60 7.81
C ALA A 40 12.26 -15.00 8.40
N GLY A 41 12.16 -13.96 9.23
CA GLY A 41 13.31 -13.32 9.84
C GLY A 41 14.02 -14.17 10.90
N ARG A 42 13.27 -14.82 11.81
CA ARG A 42 13.87 -15.59 12.90
C ARG A 42 14.29 -17.01 12.56
N MET A 43 13.59 -17.66 11.64
CA MET A 43 13.86 -19.03 11.28
C MET A 43 14.79 -19.14 10.06
N TYR A 44 14.55 -18.33 9.01
CA TYR A 44 15.35 -18.39 7.77
C TYR A 44 16.50 -17.36 7.76
N GLY A 45 16.31 -16.21 8.44
CA GLY A 45 17.33 -15.18 8.54
C GLY A 45 17.23 -14.10 7.45
N ALA A 46 18.11 -13.09 7.56
CA ALA A 46 18.03 -11.90 6.71
C ALA A 46 18.46 -12.19 5.27
N GLU A 47 19.38 -13.10 5.04
CA GLU A 47 19.88 -13.44 3.70
C GLU A 47 18.84 -14.17 2.85
N ASP A 48 18.28 -15.27 3.34
CA ASP A 48 17.21 -16.01 2.62
C ASP A 48 15.97 -15.15 2.42
N LEU A 49 15.62 -14.32 3.43
CA LEU A 49 14.53 -13.35 3.31
C LEU A 49 14.83 -12.29 2.24
N GLY A 50 16.06 -11.82 2.12
CA GLY A 50 16.45 -10.84 1.12
C GLY A 50 16.42 -11.38 -0.30
N ARG A 51 16.94 -12.61 -0.52
CA ARG A 51 16.82 -13.32 -1.80
C ARG A 51 15.35 -13.45 -2.20
N PHE A 52 14.54 -13.96 -1.29
CA PHE A 52 13.09 -14.09 -1.47
C PHE A 52 12.43 -12.75 -1.80
N ALA A 53 12.68 -11.72 -0.99
CA ALA A 53 12.04 -10.42 -1.14
C ALA A 53 12.35 -9.78 -2.50
N TYR A 54 13.61 -9.81 -2.92
CA TYR A 54 14.01 -9.24 -4.19
C TYR A 54 13.37 -9.99 -5.38
N ALA A 55 13.45 -11.31 -5.39
CA ALA A 55 12.88 -12.11 -6.46
C ALA A 55 11.34 -11.95 -6.55
N VAL A 56 10.65 -11.91 -5.41
CA VAL A 56 9.21 -11.67 -5.35
C VAL A 56 8.84 -10.31 -5.91
N ILE A 57 9.62 -9.26 -5.65
CA ILE A 57 9.35 -7.91 -6.19
C ILE A 57 9.39 -7.92 -7.72
N VAL A 58 10.35 -8.61 -8.33
CA VAL A 58 10.45 -8.74 -9.79
C VAL A 58 9.26 -9.51 -10.35
N VAL A 59 8.90 -10.64 -9.71
CA VAL A 59 7.75 -11.47 -10.12
C VAL A 59 6.43 -10.73 -9.94
N GLU A 60 6.25 -9.97 -8.85
CA GLU A 60 5.06 -9.14 -8.63
C GLU A 60 4.93 -8.06 -9.71
N LEU A 61 6.03 -7.42 -10.15
CA LEU A 61 6.00 -6.48 -11.27
C LEU A 61 5.55 -7.18 -12.55
N ALA A 62 6.16 -8.32 -12.87
CA ALA A 62 5.80 -9.10 -14.05
C ALA A 62 4.32 -9.55 -14.01
N ALA A 63 3.83 -9.97 -12.85
CA ALA A 63 2.43 -10.32 -12.64
C ALA A 63 1.49 -9.12 -12.80
N GLN A 64 1.87 -7.95 -12.26
CA GLN A 64 1.09 -6.72 -12.42
C GLN A 64 0.95 -6.32 -13.89
N LEU A 65 2.04 -6.41 -14.67
CA LEU A 65 2.01 -6.17 -16.11
C LEU A 65 1.19 -7.22 -16.85
N SER A 66 1.26 -8.50 -16.41
CA SER A 66 0.52 -9.62 -17.02
C SER A 66 -0.99 -9.53 -16.83
N THR A 67 -1.49 -8.73 -15.89
CA THR A 67 -2.93 -8.43 -15.81
C THR A 67 -3.41 -7.57 -16.99
N ILE A 68 -2.50 -6.95 -17.74
CA ILE A 68 -2.78 -6.03 -18.87
C ILE A 68 -3.79 -4.94 -18.45
N GLY A 69 -3.73 -4.44 -17.21
CA GLY A 69 -4.66 -3.44 -16.67
C GLY A 69 -6.09 -3.93 -16.40
N LEU A 70 -6.37 -5.22 -16.61
CA LEU A 70 -7.71 -5.80 -16.39
C LEU A 70 -8.15 -5.76 -14.92
N LYS A 71 -7.20 -5.66 -13.99
CA LYS A 71 -7.51 -5.42 -12.58
C LYS A 71 -8.42 -4.20 -12.35
N ARG A 72 -8.28 -3.16 -13.17
CA ARG A 72 -9.10 -1.94 -13.12
C ARG A 72 -10.10 -1.86 -14.28
N GLY A 73 -9.70 -2.30 -15.48
CA GLY A 73 -10.46 -2.13 -16.70
C GLY A 73 -11.57 -3.15 -16.90
N LEU A 74 -11.51 -4.31 -16.24
CA LEU A 74 -12.50 -5.38 -16.46
C LEU A 74 -13.93 -4.95 -16.13
N ALA A 75 -14.11 -4.15 -15.06
CA ALA A 75 -15.43 -3.63 -14.69
C ALA A 75 -16.05 -2.78 -15.81
N GLN A 76 -15.25 -1.92 -16.47
CA GLN A 76 -15.69 -1.11 -17.60
C GLN A 76 -16.04 -1.99 -18.82
N GLN A 77 -15.27 -3.05 -19.05
CA GLN A 77 -15.57 -3.98 -20.15
C GLN A 77 -16.87 -4.75 -19.90
N LEU A 78 -17.12 -5.16 -18.65
CA LEU A 78 -18.35 -5.86 -18.27
C LEU A 78 -19.58 -4.96 -18.32
N SER A 79 -19.45 -3.65 -18.07
CA SER A 79 -20.57 -2.71 -18.15
C SER A 79 -20.92 -2.27 -19.56
N ASN A 80 -19.98 -2.35 -20.51
CA ASN A 80 -20.12 -1.86 -21.89
C ASN A 80 -20.27 -2.99 -22.92
N THR A 81 -20.70 -4.19 -22.51
CA THR A 81 -20.79 -5.34 -23.40
C THR A 81 -22.18 -5.93 -23.44
N ASP A 82 -22.61 -6.35 -24.63
CA ASP A 82 -23.84 -7.18 -24.85
C ASP A 82 -23.54 -8.69 -24.77
N ARG A 83 -22.26 -9.07 -24.68
CA ARG A 83 -21.82 -10.47 -24.56
C ARG A 83 -22.06 -11.01 -23.15
N PRO A 84 -22.26 -12.33 -22.99
CA PRO A 84 -22.34 -12.94 -21.67
C PRO A 84 -21.11 -12.57 -20.82
N HIS A 85 -21.31 -12.07 -19.61
CA HIS A 85 -20.21 -11.64 -18.73
C HIS A 85 -19.20 -12.76 -18.45
N SER A 86 -19.65 -14.04 -18.39
CA SER A 86 -18.75 -15.19 -18.26
C SER A 86 -17.77 -15.33 -19.42
N HIS A 87 -18.16 -14.95 -20.65
CA HIS A 87 -17.26 -14.98 -21.82
C HIS A 87 -16.22 -13.87 -21.75
N VAL A 88 -16.62 -12.66 -21.34
CA VAL A 88 -15.67 -11.53 -21.19
C VAL A 88 -14.66 -11.81 -20.08
N VAL A 89 -15.10 -12.41 -18.98
CA VAL A 89 -14.20 -12.83 -17.89
C VAL A 89 -13.23 -13.92 -18.36
N ALA A 90 -13.72 -14.88 -19.17
CA ALA A 90 -12.88 -15.92 -19.76
C ALA A 90 -11.84 -15.34 -20.73
N ASP A 91 -12.25 -14.38 -21.58
CA ASP A 91 -11.30 -13.63 -22.44
C ASP A 91 -10.23 -12.91 -21.60
N GLY A 92 -10.64 -12.25 -20.51
CA GLY A 92 -9.72 -11.56 -19.59
C GLY A 92 -8.73 -12.50 -18.92
N LEU A 93 -9.20 -13.65 -18.42
CA LEU A 93 -8.34 -14.67 -17.84
C LEU A 93 -7.36 -15.25 -18.87
N LEU A 94 -7.81 -15.49 -20.10
CA LEU A 94 -6.95 -16.00 -21.18
C LEU A 94 -5.89 -14.97 -21.56
N CYS A 95 -6.25 -13.67 -21.67
CA CYS A 95 -5.29 -12.59 -21.93
C CYS A 95 -4.21 -12.53 -20.83
N ALA A 96 -4.63 -12.57 -19.56
CA ALA A 96 -3.70 -12.56 -18.44
C ALA A 96 -2.82 -13.81 -18.42
N PHE A 97 -3.36 -14.97 -18.78
CA PHE A 97 -2.63 -16.23 -18.89
C PHE A 97 -1.56 -16.20 -19.99
N ILE A 98 -1.90 -15.71 -21.18
CA ILE A 98 -0.94 -15.56 -22.30
C ILE A 98 0.18 -14.58 -21.90
N ALA A 99 -0.19 -13.42 -21.33
CA ALA A 99 0.80 -12.47 -20.88
C ALA A 99 1.70 -13.03 -19.76
N SER A 100 1.12 -13.81 -18.84
CA SER A 100 1.87 -14.51 -17.79
C SER A 100 2.84 -15.55 -18.36
N ALA A 101 2.44 -16.27 -19.42
CA ALA A 101 3.32 -17.23 -20.11
C ALA A 101 4.54 -16.51 -20.72
N VAL A 102 4.32 -15.37 -21.37
CA VAL A 102 5.42 -14.57 -21.94
C VAL A 102 6.31 -14.02 -20.82
N ALA A 103 5.75 -13.44 -19.78
CA ALA A 103 6.52 -12.87 -18.66
C ALA A 103 7.32 -13.96 -17.91
N SER A 104 6.70 -15.11 -17.64
CA SER A 104 7.37 -16.24 -17.01
C SER A 104 8.49 -16.80 -17.90
N GLY A 105 8.25 -16.93 -19.22
CA GLY A 105 9.27 -17.34 -20.16
C GLY A 105 10.50 -16.41 -20.18
N ILE A 106 10.24 -15.09 -20.13
CA ILE A 106 11.33 -14.09 -20.04
C ILE A 106 12.12 -14.26 -18.75
N LEU A 107 11.46 -14.41 -17.59
CA LEU A 107 12.17 -14.56 -16.31
C LEU A 107 12.88 -15.90 -16.16
N ILE A 108 12.40 -16.97 -16.82
CA ILE A 108 13.10 -18.25 -16.89
C ILE A 108 14.35 -18.14 -17.80
N ALA A 109 14.24 -17.38 -18.91
CA ALA A 109 15.36 -17.15 -19.83
C ALA A 109 16.42 -16.21 -19.24
N PHE A 110 15.99 -15.25 -18.39
CA PHE A 110 16.85 -14.24 -17.77
C PHE A 110 16.71 -14.24 -16.24
N PRO A 111 17.09 -15.31 -15.56
CA PRO A 111 16.91 -15.46 -14.11
C PRO A 111 17.73 -14.48 -13.29
N GLN A 112 18.78 -13.88 -13.87
CA GLN A 112 19.59 -12.82 -13.25
C GLN A 112 18.75 -11.58 -12.88
N ALA A 113 17.62 -11.38 -13.53
CA ALA A 113 16.68 -10.33 -13.17
C ALA A 113 16.11 -10.51 -11.75
N MET A 114 15.95 -11.77 -11.30
CA MET A 114 15.45 -12.11 -9.95
C MET A 114 16.60 -12.31 -8.95
N TYR A 115 17.79 -12.74 -9.42
CA TYR A 115 18.93 -13.10 -8.57
C TYR A 115 20.23 -12.50 -9.13
N PRO A 116 20.45 -11.18 -9.03
CA PRO A 116 21.57 -10.48 -9.71
C PRO A 116 22.94 -10.90 -9.20
N HIS A 117 23.05 -11.36 -7.94
CA HIS A 117 24.35 -11.64 -7.29
C HIS A 117 24.46 -13.08 -6.77
N ASN A 118 23.56 -13.95 -7.10
CA ASN A 118 23.51 -15.28 -6.48
C ASN A 118 23.21 -16.38 -7.51
N ASP A 119 23.79 -17.55 -7.27
CA ASP A 119 23.42 -18.76 -7.99
C ASP A 119 21.94 -19.13 -7.71
N ILE A 120 21.28 -19.64 -8.73
CA ILE A 120 19.87 -20.02 -8.67
C ILE A 120 19.76 -21.39 -8.01
N ARG A 121 18.83 -21.51 -7.07
CA ARG A 121 18.50 -22.78 -6.41
C ARG A 121 17.35 -23.48 -7.15
N ASP A 122 17.24 -24.80 -7.01
CA ASP A 122 16.30 -25.61 -7.77
C ASP A 122 14.84 -25.14 -7.67
N ALA A 123 14.35 -24.82 -6.48
CA ALA A 123 12.98 -24.34 -6.29
C ALA A 123 12.76 -22.89 -6.76
N GLU A 124 13.82 -22.12 -6.96
CA GLU A 124 13.73 -20.74 -7.42
C GLU A 124 13.22 -20.63 -8.87
N PHE A 125 13.39 -21.69 -9.68
CA PHE A 125 12.79 -21.80 -11.03
C PHE A 125 11.26 -21.89 -11.02
N LEU A 126 10.64 -22.21 -9.89
CA LEU A 126 9.18 -22.24 -9.76
C LEU A 126 8.60 -20.83 -9.62
N LEU A 127 9.41 -19.86 -9.21
CA LEU A 127 8.92 -18.53 -8.87
C LEU A 127 8.30 -17.77 -10.07
N PRO A 128 8.82 -17.81 -11.31
CA PRO A 128 8.14 -17.21 -12.45
C PRO A 128 6.73 -17.77 -12.72
N LEU A 129 6.48 -19.05 -12.37
CA LEU A 129 5.14 -19.64 -12.55
C LEU A 129 4.08 -19.03 -11.63
N VAL A 130 4.50 -18.38 -10.55
CA VAL A 130 3.61 -17.64 -9.64
C VAL A 130 2.90 -16.49 -10.35
N ILE A 131 3.47 -15.95 -11.44
CA ILE A 131 2.86 -14.88 -12.26
C ILE A 131 1.45 -15.26 -12.69
N PHE A 132 1.24 -16.52 -13.14
CA PHE A 132 -0.09 -17.04 -13.51
C PHE A 132 -1.08 -16.97 -12.35
N GLY A 133 -0.60 -17.33 -11.15
CA GLY A 133 -1.43 -17.32 -9.94
C GLY A 133 -1.86 -15.92 -9.52
N ILE A 134 -0.92 -14.98 -9.51
CA ILE A 134 -1.17 -13.60 -9.11
C ILE A 134 -2.08 -12.91 -10.13
N ALA A 135 -1.73 -12.96 -11.43
CA ALA A 135 -2.49 -12.29 -12.48
C ALA A 135 -3.90 -12.90 -12.63
N GLY A 136 -4.00 -14.24 -12.59
CA GLY A 136 -5.29 -14.93 -12.65
C GLY A 136 -6.19 -14.60 -11.45
N ALA A 137 -5.63 -14.58 -10.24
CA ALA A 137 -6.38 -14.19 -9.04
C ALA A 137 -6.83 -12.72 -9.12
N ASP A 138 -5.98 -11.78 -9.58
CA ASP A 138 -6.33 -10.37 -9.68
C ASP A 138 -7.47 -10.13 -10.69
N VAL A 139 -7.45 -10.80 -11.85
CA VAL A 139 -8.53 -10.73 -12.84
C VAL A 139 -9.83 -11.35 -12.30
N ALA A 140 -9.72 -12.52 -11.63
CA ALA A 140 -10.88 -13.17 -11.03
C ALA A 140 -11.53 -12.32 -9.93
N LEU A 141 -10.71 -11.71 -9.07
CA LEU A 141 -11.19 -10.83 -8.00
C LEU A 141 -11.77 -9.53 -8.54
N ALA A 142 -11.23 -8.97 -9.63
CA ALA A 142 -11.80 -7.82 -10.32
C ALA A 142 -13.21 -8.13 -10.91
N ALA A 143 -13.39 -9.31 -11.49
CA ALA A 143 -14.70 -9.78 -11.96
C ALA A 143 -15.70 -9.92 -10.80
N LEU A 144 -15.27 -10.47 -9.66
CA LEU A 144 -16.12 -10.59 -8.46
C LEU A 144 -16.48 -9.22 -7.86
N ALA A 145 -15.53 -8.29 -7.86
CA ALA A 145 -15.77 -6.92 -7.40
C ALA A 145 -16.82 -6.18 -8.25
N TYR A 146 -16.90 -6.44 -9.56
CA TYR A 146 -17.96 -5.93 -10.43
C TYR A 146 -19.36 -6.38 -9.97
N LYS A 147 -19.48 -7.59 -9.42
CA LYS A 147 -20.73 -8.09 -8.80
C LYS A 147 -20.87 -7.69 -7.32
N HIS A 148 -20.15 -6.68 -6.87
CA HIS A 148 -20.13 -6.19 -5.48
C HIS A 148 -19.63 -7.21 -4.43
N ASP A 149 -19.00 -8.32 -4.84
CA ASP A 149 -18.41 -9.30 -3.92
C ASP A 149 -16.98 -8.90 -3.50
N VAL A 150 -16.89 -7.79 -2.76
CA VAL A 150 -15.63 -7.31 -2.17
C VAL A 150 -15.14 -8.26 -1.07
N ARG A 151 -16.05 -9.04 -0.46
CA ARG A 151 -15.70 -10.01 0.59
C ARG A 151 -14.73 -11.07 0.09
N SER A 152 -14.88 -11.51 -1.15
CA SER A 152 -13.96 -12.46 -1.78
C SER A 152 -12.53 -11.91 -1.87
N THR A 153 -12.35 -10.64 -2.19
CA THR A 153 -11.02 -10.00 -2.20
C THR A 153 -10.39 -9.99 -0.80
N VAL A 154 -11.17 -9.63 0.22
CA VAL A 154 -10.68 -9.67 1.61
C VAL A 154 -10.33 -11.08 2.04
N HIS A 155 -11.19 -12.07 1.72
CA HIS A 155 -10.95 -13.46 2.07
C HIS A 155 -9.66 -14.01 1.44
N VAL A 156 -9.45 -13.80 0.15
CA VAL A 156 -8.25 -14.28 -0.56
C VAL A 156 -6.99 -13.53 -0.10
N ARG A 157 -6.99 -12.20 -0.17
CA ARG A 157 -5.80 -11.37 0.03
C ARG A 157 -5.47 -11.08 1.50
N ALA A 158 -6.43 -11.18 2.42
CA ALA A 158 -6.21 -10.88 3.83
C ALA A 158 -6.21 -12.13 4.73
N ILE A 159 -6.79 -13.25 4.27
CA ILE A 159 -6.86 -14.47 5.08
C ILE A 159 -6.10 -15.58 4.39
N VAL A 160 -6.52 -16.04 3.21
CA VAL A 160 -5.95 -17.25 2.59
C VAL A 160 -4.45 -17.09 2.35
N GLU A 161 -4.04 -16.09 1.57
CA GLU A 161 -2.64 -15.93 1.20
C GLU A 161 -1.71 -15.73 2.41
N PRO A 162 -1.99 -14.78 3.36
CA PRO A 162 -1.07 -14.55 4.48
C PRO A 162 -0.99 -15.71 5.46
N TRP A 163 -2.07 -16.45 5.67
CA TRP A 163 -2.04 -17.59 6.56
C TRP A 163 -1.37 -18.80 5.92
N VAL A 164 -1.65 -19.07 4.64
CA VAL A 164 -1.00 -20.18 3.92
C VAL A 164 0.51 -19.98 3.87
N ILE A 165 1.00 -18.78 3.52
CA ILE A 165 2.44 -18.52 3.47
C ILE A 165 3.08 -18.66 4.86
N SER A 166 2.42 -18.18 5.92
CA SER A 166 2.95 -18.28 7.28
C SER A 166 3.02 -19.74 7.76
N ILE A 167 1.95 -20.50 7.57
CA ILE A 167 1.88 -21.91 7.98
C ILE A 167 2.86 -22.75 7.16
N ALA A 168 2.89 -22.55 5.84
CA ALA A 168 3.79 -23.29 4.95
C ALA A 168 5.26 -22.97 5.24
N ALA A 169 5.62 -21.69 5.44
CA ALA A 169 6.98 -21.32 5.81
C ALA A 169 7.41 -21.95 7.15
N GLY A 170 6.52 -21.92 8.15
CA GLY A 170 6.80 -22.56 9.43
C GLY A 170 6.97 -24.08 9.32
N ALA A 171 6.09 -24.75 8.55
CA ALA A 171 6.16 -26.19 8.36
C ALA A 171 7.39 -26.64 7.56
N LEU A 172 7.66 -25.97 6.43
CA LEU A 172 8.79 -26.30 5.55
C LEU A 172 10.16 -26.11 6.21
N PHE A 173 10.26 -25.23 7.20
CA PHE A 173 11.49 -25.05 7.96
C PHE A 173 11.99 -26.33 8.64
N TYR A 174 11.10 -27.21 9.06
CA TYR A 174 11.43 -28.48 9.72
C TYR A 174 11.57 -29.66 8.75
N THR A 175 11.54 -29.39 7.44
CA THR A 175 11.69 -30.41 6.39
C THR A 175 13.04 -30.31 5.68
N GLN A 176 13.33 -31.26 4.80
CA GLN A 176 14.48 -31.20 3.89
C GLN A 176 14.46 -29.97 2.93
N PHE A 177 13.29 -29.37 2.73
CA PHE A 177 13.08 -28.19 1.87
C PHE A 177 13.32 -26.87 2.58
N ARG A 178 13.96 -26.89 3.76
CA ARG A 178 14.22 -25.65 4.53
C ARG A 178 14.86 -24.54 3.72
N ARG A 179 15.84 -24.88 2.86
CA ARG A 179 16.60 -23.92 2.08
C ARG A 179 15.73 -23.13 1.11
N ASP A 180 14.70 -23.77 0.54
CA ASP A 180 13.77 -23.19 -0.42
C ASP A 180 12.39 -22.88 0.19
N GLY A 181 12.27 -23.04 1.51
CA GLY A 181 11.01 -23.03 2.21
C GLY A 181 10.21 -21.75 2.04
N LEU A 182 10.85 -20.57 1.97
CA LEU A 182 10.16 -19.29 1.74
C LEU A 182 9.54 -19.24 0.35
N ILE A 183 10.24 -19.72 -0.68
CA ILE A 183 9.76 -19.71 -2.07
C ILE A 183 8.61 -20.71 -2.22
N LEU A 184 8.78 -21.94 -1.72
CA LEU A 184 7.74 -22.95 -1.77
C LEU A 184 6.48 -22.53 -0.97
N ALA A 185 6.67 -21.88 0.17
CA ALA A 185 5.57 -21.31 0.94
C ALA A 185 4.82 -20.20 0.17
N TYR A 186 5.54 -19.37 -0.57
CA TYR A 186 4.95 -18.33 -1.41
C TYR A 186 4.19 -18.92 -2.59
N VAL A 187 4.77 -19.91 -3.29
CA VAL A 187 4.09 -20.66 -4.36
C VAL A 187 2.81 -21.27 -3.83
N ALA A 188 2.86 -21.98 -2.69
CA ALA A 188 1.67 -22.58 -2.06
C ALA A 188 0.60 -21.52 -1.72
N SER A 189 1.01 -20.38 -1.20
CA SER A 189 0.13 -19.26 -0.86
C SER A 189 -0.59 -18.70 -2.10
N VAL A 190 0.15 -18.45 -3.18
CA VAL A 190 -0.43 -17.91 -4.43
C VAL A 190 -1.34 -18.93 -5.10
N VAL A 191 -0.96 -20.21 -5.12
CA VAL A 191 -1.82 -21.29 -5.64
C VAL A 191 -3.12 -21.38 -4.83
N ALA A 192 -3.03 -21.37 -3.49
CA ALA A 192 -4.22 -21.39 -2.62
C ALA A 192 -5.11 -20.15 -2.87
N GLY A 193 -4.50 -18.95 -3.02
CA GLY A 193 -5.21 -17.72 -3.36
C GLY A 193 -5.91 -17.78 -4.70
N LEU A 194 -5.23 -18.28 -5.73
CA LEU A 194 -5.82 -18.51 -7.06
C LEU A 194 -7.00 -19.48 -7.01
N LEU A 195 -6.82 -20.63 -6.37
CA LEU A 195 -7.88 -21.63 -6.24
C LEU A 195 -9.11 -21.06 -5.51
N ALA A 196 -8.89 -20.32 -4.41
CA ALA A 196 -9.96 -19.67 -3.69
C ALA A 196 -10.69 -18.59 -4.54
N ALA A 197 -9.94 -17.80 -5.33
CA ALA A 197 -10.50 -16.80 -6.22
C ALA A 197 -11.31 -17.46 -7.37
N LEU A 198 -10.76 -18.47 -8.02
CA LEU A 198 -11.42 -19.21 -9.11
C LEU A 198 -12.67 -19.96 -8.59
N TRP A 199 -12.62 -20.58 -7.43
CA TRP A 199 -13.78 -21.23 -6.81
C TRP A 199 -14.96 -20.25 -6.68
N ARG A 200 -14.70 -19.07 -6.12
CA ARG A 200 -15.70 -18.00 -5.98
C ARG A 200 -16.17 -17.48 -7.33
N LEU A 201 -15.25 -17.32 -8.29
CA LEU A 201 -15.56 -16.89 -9.65
C LEU A 201 -16.52 -17.86 -10.34
N PHE A 202 -16.20 -19.15 -10.37
CA PHE A 202 -17.04 -20.17 -11.00
C PHE A 202 -18.41 -20.30 -10.34
N ARG A 203 -18.48 -20.08 -9.00
CA ARG A 203 -19.75 -20.09 -8.30
C ARG A 203 -20.61 -18.85 -8.63
N SER A 204 -20.00 -17.71 -8.94
CA SER A 204 -20.68 -16.45 -9.22
C SER A 204 -21.05 -16.27 -10.69
N TYR A 205 -20.18 -16.66 -11.61
CA TYR A 205 -20.35 -16.48 -13.06
C TYR A 205 -20.73 -17.77 -13.79
N GLY A 206 -20.60 -18.92 -13.15
CA GLY A 206 -20.76 -20.21 -13.81
C GLY A 206 -19.59 -20.53 -14.75
N VAL A 207 -19.73 -21.64 -15.46
CA VAL A 207 -18.79 -22.03 -16.52
C VAL A 207 -19.18 -21.31 -17.82
N ALA A 208 -18.23 -20.78 -18.54
CA ALA A 208 -18.43 -20.07 -19.81
C ALA A 208 -18.79 -21.09 -20.93
N ARG A 209 -20.02 -21.61 -20.90
CA ARG A 209 -20.51 -22.60 -21.89
C ARG A 209 -20.61 -21.95 -23.25
N GLY A 210 -20.10 -22.65 -24.30
CA GLY A 210 -20.10 -22.12 -25.66
C GLY A 210 -19.11 -21.00 -25.93
N TRP A 211 -18.25 -20.65 -24.93
CA TRP A 211 -17.18 -19.71 -25.14
C TRP A 211 -16.17 -20.20 -26.16
N ARG A 212 -15.84 -19.33 -27.11
CA ARG A 212 -14.79 -19.55 -28.10
C ARG A 212 -13.88 -18.34 -28.11
N PRO A 213 -12.58 -18.52 -27.83
CA PRO A 213 -11.63 -17.42 -27.88
C PRO A 213 -11.50 -16.91 -29.30
N TRP A 214 -11.68 -15.61 -29.51
CA TRP A 214 -11.50 -14.95 -30.79
C TRP A 214 -10.30 -14.01 -30.69
N PRO A 215 -9.23 -14.19 -31.50
CA PRO A 215 -8.02 -13.37 -31.42
C PRO A 215 -8.28 -11.87 -31.48
N GLY A 216 -9.22 -11.44 -32.34
CA GLY A 216 -9.60 -10.04 -32.44
C GLY A 216 -10.19 -9.46 -31.16
N SER A 217 -11.03 -10.22 -30.43
CA SER A 217 -11.57 -9.76 -29.14
C SER A 217 -10.49 -9.67 -28.05
N LEU A 218 -9.56 -10.61 -28.03
CA LEU A 218 -8.45 -10.61 -27.07
C LEU A 218 -7.50 -9.42 -27.29
N ILE A 219 -7.13 -9.16 -28.55
CA ILE A 219 -6.27 -8.03 -28.93
C ILE A 219 -6.96 -6.71 -28.60
N THR A 220 -8.25 -6.58 -28.91
CA THR A 220 -9.03 -5.37 -28.61
C THR A 220 -9.10 -5.14 -27.12
N LEU A 221 -9.40 -6.19 -26.33
CA LEU A 221 -9.45 -6.14 -24.87
C LEU A 221 -8.09 -5.70 -24.30
N ALA A 222 -7.00 -6.32 -24.73
CA ALA A 222 -5.65 -5.96 -24.31
C ALA A 222 -5.33 -4.49 -24.65
N ARG A 223 -5.55 -4.09 -25.93
CA ARG A 223 -5.21 -2.75 -26.39
C ARG A 223 -5.97 -1.63 -25.67
N GLN A 224 -7.24 -1.87 -25.34
CA GLN A 224 -8.07 -0.90 -24.61
C GLN A 224 -7.59 -0.71 -23.17
N ASN A 225 -6.96 -1.73 -22.57
CA ASN A 225 -6.52 -1.70 -21.18
C ASN A 225 -5.03 -1.36 -21.00
N ILE A 226 -4.21 -1.25 -22.06
CA ILE A 226 -2.80 -0.82 -21.99
C ILE A 226 -2.60 0.47 -21.19
N PRO A 227 -3.42 1.53 -21.32
CA PRO A 227 -3.24 2.75 -20.53
C PRO A 227 -3.42 2.50 -19.02
N LEU A 228 -4.29 1.57 -18.64
CA LEU A 228 -4.50 1.17 -17.26
C LEU A 228 -3.33 0.33 -16.74
N ALA A 229 -2.79 -0.56 -17.58
CA ALA A 229 -1.58 -1.32 -17.26
C ALA A 229 -0.38 -0.39 -17.01
N ALA A 230 -0.23 0.65 -17.83
CA ALA A 230 0.81 1.66 -17.62
C ALA A 230 0.63 2.43 -16.29
N ALA A 231 -0.60 2.78 -15.94
CA ALA A 231 -0.90 3.42 -14.66
C ALA A 231 -0.58 2.49 -13.46
N ASP A 232 -0.90 1.21 -13.58
CA ASP A 232 -0.57 0.20 -12.58
C ASP A 232 0.94 0.01 -12.43
N ALA A 233 1.69 0.03 -13.53
CA ALA A 233 3.16 -0.02 -13.51
C ALA A 233 3.77 1.20 -12.80
N ILE A 234 3.28 2.42 -13.10
CA ILE A 234 3.73 3.65 -12.46
C ILE A 234 3.47 3.59 -10.95
N GLU A 235 2.29 3.11 -10.53
CA GLU A 235 1.98 2.95 -9.11
C GLU A 235 2.92 1.93 -8.44
N TRP A 236 3.21 0.82 -9.10
CA TRP A 236 4.13 -0.18 -8.59
C TRP A 236 5.55 0.39 -8.44
N PHE A 237 6.08 1.04 -9.48
CA PHE A 237 7.41 1.65 -9.44
C PHE A 237 7.53 2.69 -8.33
N SER A 238 6.52 3.54 -8.14
CA SER A 238 6.54 4.57 -7.08
C SER A 238 6.65 3.99 -5.66
N ARG A 239 6.33 2.70 -5.49
CA ARG A 239 6.32 2.03 -4.18
C ARG A 239 7.45 1.05 -3.95
N ARG A 240 8.12 0.58 -5.00
CA ARG A 240 9.06 -0.56 -4.95
C ARG A 240 10.39 -0.29 -5.62
N LEU A 241 10.55 0.86 -6.26
CA LEU A 241 11.76 1.18 -7.02
C LEU A 241 13.00 1.27 -6.12
N ASP A 242 12.84 1.75 -4.89
CA ASP A 242 13.91 1.86 -3.89
C ASP A 242 14.57 0.51 -3.60
N ILE A 243 13.77 -0.51 -3.29
CA ILE A 243 14.29 -1.85 -3.01
C ILE A 243 14.76 -2.56 -4.30
N ALA A 244 14.11 -2.29 -5.44
CA ALA A 244 14.52 -2.84 -6.73
C ALA A 244 15.91 -2.32 -7.15
N ILE A 245 16.18 -1.03 -6.93
CA ILE A 245 17.51 -0.45 -7.15
C ILE A 245 18.49 -0.96 -6.09
N LEU A 246 18.12 -0.90 -4.80
CA LEU A 246 19.01 -1.32 -3.71
C LEU A 246 19.57 -2.72 -3.92
N GLY A 247 18.74 -3.68 -4.34
CA GLY A 247 19.14 -5.06 -4.56
C GLY A 247 20.17 -5.27 -5.68
N GLN A 248 20.44 -4.25 -6.53
CA GLN A 248 21.53 -4.28 -7.51
C GLN A 248 22.88 -3.87 -6.91
N PHE A 249 22.89 -3.25 -5.73
CA PHE A 249 24.09 -2.65 -5.15
C PHE A 249 24.57 -3.28 -3.85
N VAL A 250 23.66 -3.96 -3.14
CA VAL A 250 23.95 -4.55 -1.83
C VAL A 250 23.65 -6.05 -1.80
N GLU A 251 24.27 -6.76 -0.86
CA GLU A 251 24.02 -8.18 -0.64
C GLU A 251 22.57 -8.47 -0.22
N ALA A 252 22.10 -9.67 -0.50
CA ALA A 252 20.77 -10.14 -0.17
C ALA A 252 20.40 -9.91 1.31
N ARG A 253 21.35 -10.08 2.23
CA ARG A 253 21.13 -9.84 3.66
C ARG A 253 20.59 -8.43 3.94
N TYR A 254 21.16 -7.40 3.32
CA TYR A 254 20.73 -6.01 3.55
C TYR A 254 19.42 -5.69 2.83
N VAL A 255 19.15 -6.34 1.71
CA VAL A 255 17.84 -6.29 1.06
C VAL A 255 16.76 -6.88 1.99
N GLY A 256 17.04 -7.99 2.67
CA GLY A 256 16.15 -8.60 3.64
C GLY A 256 15.86 -7.69 4.85
N ILE A 257 16.89 -7.05 5.38
CA ILE A 257 16.77 -6.07 6.46
C ILE A 257 15.92 -4.87 6.00
N TYR A 258 16.18 -4.35 4.82
CA TYR A 258 15.41 -3.27 4.22
C TYR A 258 13.95 -3.66 3.97
N TYR A 259 13.71 -4.86 3.49
CA TYR A 259 12.36 -5.38 3.26
C TYR A 259 11.52 -5.42 4.55
N VAL A 260 12.10 -5.89 5.66
CA VAL A 260 11.40 -5.86 6.96
C VAL A 260 11.09 -4.42 7.37
N ALA A 261 12.06 -3.50 7.26
CA ALA A 261 11.85 -2.08 7.54
C ALA A 261 10.72 -1.50 6.67
N GLN A 262 10.68 -1.84 5.39
CA GLN A 262 9.63 -1.40 4.45
C GLN A 262 8.25 -1.98 4.82
N GLN A 263 8.18 -3.24 5.24
CA GLN A 263 6.91 -3.83 5.71
C GLN A 263 6.37 -3.12 6.96
N VAL A 264 7.25 -2.80 7.91
CA VAL A 264 6.89 -2.01 9.10
C VAL A 264 6.45 -0.60 8.70
N ALA A 265 7.22 0.10 7.89
CA ALA A 265 6.89 1.45 7.41
C ALA A 265 5.61 1.50 6.57
N SER A 266 5.18 0.39 5.99
CA SER A 266 3.90 0.31 5.25
C SER A 266 2.67 0.41 6.15
N MET A 267 2.81 0.29 7.48
CA MET A 267 1.68 0.36 8.41
C MET A 267 1.00 1.73 8.42
N PRO A 268 1.70 2.86 8.60
CA PRO A 268 1.07 4.18 8.52
C PRO A 268 0.51 4.52 7.13
N GLN A 269 1.13 4.02 6.07
CA GLN A 269 0.66 4.26 4.68
C GLN A 269 -0.80 3.88 4.48
N LYS A 270 -1.27 2.86 5.14
CA LYS A 270 -2.63 2.32 4.93
C LYS A 270 -3.72 3.10 5.66
N LEU A 271 -3.36 3.93 6.63
CA LEU A 271 -4.30 4.89 7.22
C LEU A 271 -4.85 5.86 6.17
N LYS A 272 -3.99 6.30 5.25
CA LYS A 272 -4.37 7.15 4.12
C LYS A 272 -5.52 6.56 3.31
N THR A 273 -5.42 5.29 2.92
CA THR A 273 -6.44 4.63 2.09
C THR A 273 -7.81 4.51 2.77
N SER A 274 -7.87 4.68 4.09
CA SER A 274 -9.12 4.72 4.84
C SER A 274 -9.90 6.03 4.65
N PHE A 275 -9.23 7.11 4.27
CA PHE A 275 -9.85 8.41 4.02
C PHE A 275 -10.25 8.63 2.55
N ASP A 276 -9.66 7.88 1.60
CA ASP A 276 -9.93 8.02 0.17
C ASP A 276 -11.43 7.88 -0.20
N PRO A 277 -12.19 6.91 0.36
CA PRO A 277 -13.61 6.76 0.05
C PRO A 277 -14.48 7.93 0.50
N ILE A 278 -14.01 8.70 1.49
CA ILE A 278 -14.73 9.86 2.04
C ILE A 278 -14.36 11.12 1.26
N LEU A 279 -13.08 11.28 0.94
CA LEU A 279 -12.56 12.49 0.31
C LEU A 279 -13.00 12.62 -1.16
N ALA A 280 -12.97 11.53 -1.92
CA ALA A 280 -13.27 11.55 -3.36
C ALA A 280 -14.70 12.04 -3.70
N PRO A 281 -15.78 11.53 -3.10
CA PRO A 281 -17.15 12.02 -3.36
C PRO A 281 -17.33 13.48 -2.97
N VAL A 282 -16.78 13.89 -1.82
CA VAL A 282 -16.93 15.26 -1.32
C VAL A 282 -16.18 16.26 -2.22
N VAL A 283 -14.98 15.90 -2.68
CA VAL A 283 -14.21 16.73 -3.62
C VAL A 283 -14.95 16.85 -4.96
N THR A 284 -15.45 15.74 -5.51
CA THR A 284 -16.17 15.76 -6.80
C THR A 284 -17.46 16.57 -6.73
N GLN A 285 -18.23 16.45 -5.65
CA GLN A 285 -19.44 17.22 -5.45
C GLN A 285 -19.15 18.73 -5.37
N LYS A 286 -18.15 19.14 -4.57
CA LYS A 286 -17.80 20.55 -4.41
C LYS A 286 -17.19 21.15 -5.68
N LEU A 287 -16.45 20.36 -6.45
CA LEU A 287 -15.98 20.77 -7.78
C LEU A 287 -17.13 20.99 -8.77
N ALA A 288 -18.16 20.11 -8.74
CA ALA A 288 -19.35 20.28 -9.58
C ALA A 288 -20.16 21.53 -9.21
N GLU A 289 -20.19 21.89 -7.92
CA GLU A 289 -20.80 23.14 -7.41
C GLU A 289 -19.95 24.39 -7.73
N GLY A 290 -18.72 24.23 -8.24
CA GLY A 290 -17.80 25.34 -8.52
C GLY A 290 -17.12 25.92 -7.28
N ASP A 291 -17.35 25.36 -6.10
CA ASP A 291 -16.81 25.85 -4.82
C ASP A 291 -15.37 25.33 -4.58
N LYS A 292 -14.43 25.96 -5.28
CA LYS A 292 -13.00 25.65 -5.16
C LYS A 292 -12.45 25.93 -3.76
N ALA A 293 -12.99 26.93 -3.06
CA ALA A 293 -12.54 27.31 -1.71
C ALA A 293 -12.90 26.22 -0.69
N ALA A 294 -14.09 25.62 -0.80
CA ALA A 294 -14.48 24.48 0.03
C ALA A 294 -13.60 23.26 -0.22
N VAL A 295 -13.25 22.96 -1.49
CA VAL A 295 -12.31 21.87 -1.82
C VAL A 295 -10.96 22.11 -1.15
N ALA A 296 -10.39 23.33 -1.26
CA ALA A 296 -9.11 23.66 -0.64
C ALA A 296 -9.16 23.54 0.89
N LYS A 297 -10.25 23.96 1.53
CA LYS A 297 -10.47 23.84 2.98
C LYS A 297 -10.48 22.34 3.39
N GLN A 298 -11.18 21.50 2.65
CA GLN A 298 -11.28 20.07 2.94
C GLN A 298 -9.95 19.35 2.76
N VAL A 299 -9.25 19.59 1.64
CA VAL A 299 -7.92 19.04 1.38
C VAL A 299 -6.96 19.41 2.51
N ARG A 300 -6.97 20.65 2.97
CA ARG A 300 -6.13 21.12 4.08
C ARG A 300 -6.48 20.42 5.40
N GLN A 301 -7.76 20.26 5.69
CA GLN A 301 -8.24 19.66 6.94
C GLN A 301 -7.94 18.17 7.00
N VAL A 302 -8.33 17.42 5.96
CA VAL A 302 -8.07 15.98 5.87
C VAL A 302 -6.57 15.71 5.77
N GLY A 303 -5.83 16.54 5.02
CA GLY A 303 -4.38 16.47 4.94
C GLY A 303 -3.70 16.60 6.30
N PHE A 304 -4.15 17.54 7.14
CA PHE A 304 -3.64 17.67 8.50
C PHE A 304 -3.90 16.43 9.35
N TRP A 305 -5.09 15.83 9.28
CA TRP A 305 -5.41 14.62 10.05
C TRP A 305 -4.55 13.43 9.63
N ILE A 306 -4.34 13.25 8.33
CA ILE A 306 -3.51 12.16 7.81
C ILE A 306 -2.06 12.37 8.22
N ILE A 307 -1.51 13.58 8.06
CA ILE A 307 -0.14 13.91 8.48
C ILE A 307 0.02 13.67 9.99
N ALA A 308 -0.92 14.16 10.81
CA ALA A 308 -0.85 14.00 12.26
C ALA A 308 -0.88 12.51 12.67
N ALA A 309 -1.79 11.72 12.09
CA ALA A 309 -1.87 10.30 12.37
C ALA A 309 -0.60 9.54 11.93
N GLN A 310 -0.11 9.81 10.72
CA GLN A 310 1.10 9.18 10.21
C GLN A 310 2.35 9.62 10.98
N ALA A 311 2.48 10.90 11.34
CA ALA A 311 3.60 11.39 12.11
C ALA A 311 3.66 10.78 13.53
N GLY A 312 2.51 10.64 14.20
CA GLY A 312 2.45 9.98 15.51
C GLY A 312 2.91 8.53 15.45
N ILE A 313 2.43 7.78 14.46
CA ILE A 313 2.84 6.37 14.26
C ILE A 313 4.31 6.30 13.82
N ALA A 314 4.75 7.16 12.91
CA ALA A 314 6.12 7.20 12.44
C ALA A 314 7.11 7.50 13.57
N LEU A 315 6.79 8.43 14.47
CA LEU A 315 7.62 8.71 15.65
C LEU A 315 7.61 7.54 16.63
N SER A 316 6.45 6.94 16.88
CA SER A 316 6.34 5.79 17.78
C SER A 316 7.20 4.62 17.28
N LEU A 317 7.04 4.22 16.00
CA LEU A 317 7.77 3.11 15.41
C LEU A 317 9.23 3.45 15.09
N GLY A 318 9.54 4.71 14.80
CA GLY A 318 10.90 5.15 14.43
C GLY A 318 11.82 5.26 15.64
N ILE A 319 11.33 5.82 16.76
CA ILE A 319 12.11 5.97 17.98
C ILE A 319 12.37 4.59 18.61
N THR A 320 11.37 3.73 18.69
CA THR A 320 11.50 2.34 19.16
C THR A 320 12.02 1.39 18.07
N GLY A 321 12.51 1.93 16.95
CA GLY A 321 12.90 1.16 15.78
C GLY A 321 13.98 0.12 16.03
N GLY A 322 14.93 0.37 16.96
CA GLY A 322 15.95 -0.59 17.35
C GLY A 322 15.36 -1.84 17.97
N ALA A 323 14.55 -1.68 19.00
CA ALA A 323 13.85 -2.77 19.68
C ALA A 323 12.86 -3.47 18.73
N LEU A 324 12.15 -2.70 17.89
CA LEU A 324 11.20 -3.25 16.93
C LEU A 324 11.89 -4.13 15.86
N MET A 325 12.98 -3.65 15.25
CA MET A 325 13.73 -4.43 14.29
C MET A 325 14.40 -5.65 14.93
N GLY A 326 14.81 -5.55 16.19
CA GLY A 326 15.33 -6.67 16.98
C GLY A 326 14.35 -7.83 17.15
N LEU A 327 13.04 -7.58 17.12
CA LEU A 327 12.02 -8.65 17.21
C LEU A 327 12.06 -9.62 16.03
N PHE A 328 12.41 -9.16 14.83
CA PHE A 328 12.34 -9.95 13.60
C PHE A 328 13.54 -10.89 13.42
N GLY A 329 14.64 -10.71 14.15
CA GLY A 329 15.85 -11.53 13.99
C GLY A 329 16.42 -12.04 15.31
N LYS A 330 17.21 -13.11 15.23
CA LYS A 330 18.03 -13.57 16.36
C LYS A 330 19.29 -12.72 16.48
N GLY A 331 19.67 -12.37 17.72
CA GLY A 331 20.93 -11.66 17.97
C GLY A 331 21.03 -10.26 17.34
N GLY A 332 19.90 -9.57 17.13
CA GLY A 332 19.91 -8.21 16.61
C GLY A 332 20.22 -8.12 15.09
N ALA A 333 20.08 -9.21 14.33
CA ALA A 333 20.45 -9.27 12.91
C ALA A 333 19.79 -8.18 12.03
N PHE A 334 18.62 -7.68 12.43
CA PHE A 334 17.86 -6.66 11.68
C PHE A 334 18.03 -5.24 12.23
N VAL A 335 18.68 -5.06 13.37
CA VAL A 335 18.86 -3.73 14.02
C VAL A 335 19.59 -2.74 13.10
N GLY A 336 20.50 -3.23 12.22
CA GLY A 336 21.16 -2.40 11.21
C GLY A 336 20.19 -1.69 10.24
N GLY A 337 18.94 -2.10 10.20
CA GLY A 337 17.88 -1.47 9.38
C GLY A 337 17.14 -0.30 10.02
N THR A 338 17.48 0.09 11.27
CA THR A 338 16.79 1.19 11.97
C THR A 338 16.89 2.51 11.22
N GLY A 339 18.03 2.80 10.60
CA GLY A 339 18.19 4.00 9.76
C GLY A 339 17.30 3.99 8.53
N ALA A 340 17.21 2.85 7.83
CA ALA A 340 16.31 2.69 6.71
C ALA A 340 14.85 2.82 7.15
N LEU A 341 14.46 2.21 8.27
CA LEU A 341 13.12 2.34 8.84
C LEU A 341 12.76 3.80 9.14
N ALA A 342 13.66 4.56 9.76
CA ALA A 342 13.42 5.96 10.07
C ALA A 342 13.15 6.80 8.82
N PHE A 343 13.95 6.65 7.75
CA PHE A 343 13.72 7.34 6.49
C PHE A 343 12.46 6.88 5.75
N LEU A 344 12.14 5.58 5.78
CA LEU A 344 10.89 5.05 5.21
C LEU A 344 9.65 5.60 5.94
N LEU A 345 9.69 5.67 7.27
CA LEU A 345 8.61 6.28 8.05
C LEU A 345 8.49 7.79 7.78
N ALA A 346 9.61 8.49 7.66
CA ALA A 346 9.61 9.90 7.26
C ALA A 346 9.03 10.09 5.85
N ALA A 347 9.36 9.19 4.92
CA ALA A 347 8.81 9.17 3.57
C ALA A 347 7.27 9.09 3.56
N GLU A 348 6.68 8.24 4.42
CA GLU A 348 5.22 8.11 4.54
C GLU A 348 4.57 9.39 5.07
N VAL A 349 5.17 10.04 6.06
CA VAL A 349 4.67 11.32 6.59
C VAL A 349 4.69 12.42 5.53
N VAL A 350 5.79 12.49 4.78
CA VAL A 350 5.95 13.50 3.72
C VAL A 350 5.01 13.23 2.55
N ALA A 351 4.80 11.94 2.20
CA ALA A 351 3.89 11.52 1.14
C ALA A 351 2.42 11.83 1.42
N ALA A 352 2.03 12.03 2.69
CA ALA A 352 0.65 12.33 3.07
C ALA A 352 0.08 13.54 2.33
N THR A 353 0.86 14.61 2.21
CA THR A 353 0.45 15.83 1.48
C THR A 353 0.24 15.58 -0.01
N ALA A 354 1.15 14.81 -0.64
CA ALA A 354 1.01 14.44 -2.05
C ALA A 354 -0.28 13.66 -2.29
N ALA A 355 -0.56 12.74 -1.39
CA ALA A 355 -1.69 11.85 -1.48
C ALA A 355 -3.04 12.56 -1.46
N VAL A 356 -3.25 13.45 -0.50
CA VAL A 356 -4.49 14.22 -0.39
C VAL A 356 -4.65 15.18 -1.56
N SER A 357 -3.54 15.81 -2.00
CA SER A 357 -3.54 16.67 -3.18
C SER A 357 -3.84 15.89 -4.46
N GLU A 358 -3.33 14.66 -4.59
CA GLU A 358 -3.57 13.77 -5.72
C GLU A 358 -5.04 13.40 -5.87
N ALA A 359 -5.75 13.16 -4.77
CA ALA A 359 -7.18 12.84 -4.78
C ALA A 359 -8.01 13.93 -5.49
N ALA A 360 -7.61 15.20 -5.38
CA ALA A 360 -8.27 16.30 -6.08
C ALA A 360 -7.67 16.52 -7.50
N LEU A 361 -6.34 16.39 -7.66
CA LEU A 361 -5.66 16.62 -8.94
C LEU A 361 -6.08 15.63 -10.04
N VAL A 362 -6.47 14.43 -9.69
CA VAL A 362 -6.98 13.42 -10.65
C VAL A 362 -8.21 13.94 -11.40
N TYR A 363 -9.03 14.77 -10.76
CA TYR A 363 -10.22 15.37 -11.37
C TYR A 363 -9.93 16.70 -12.05
N VAL A 364 -9.03 17.50 -11.51
CA VAL A 364 -8.79 18.90 -11.97
C VAL A 364 -7.68 18.98 -13.02
N ALA A 365 -6.62 18.16 -12.88
CA ALA A 365 -5.43 18.25 -13.74
C ALA A 365 -4.72 16.91 -13.91
N ARG A 366 -5.43 15.90 -14.40
CA ARG A 366 -4.97 14.51 -14.51
C ARG A 366 -3.60 14.37 -15.18
N HIS A 367 -3.39 15.02 -16.33
CA HIS A 367 -2.12 14.93 -17.07
C HIS A 367 -0.95 15.53 -16.30
N ARG A 368 -1.14 16.70 -15.66
CA ARG A 368 -0.10 17.34 -14.86
C ARG A 368 0.24 16.52 -13.62
N ASN A 369 -0.76 15.90 -12.99
CA ASN A 369 -0.55 14.97 -11.87
C ASN A 369 0.29 13.76 -12.30
N LEU A 370 -0.01 13.16 -13.45
CA LEU A 370 0.76 12.06 -14.02
C LEU A 370 2.22 12.48 -14.32
N MET A 371 2.44 13.65 -14.91
CA MET A 371 3.79 14.17 -15.18
C MET A 371 4.60 14.33 -13.89
N ILE A 372 4.00 14.86 -12.82
CA ILE A 372 4.69 14.97 -11.51
C ILE A 372 5.01 13.60 -10.95
N SER A 373 4.13 12.60 -11.11
CA SER A 373 4.39 11.23 -10.65
C SER A 373 5.52 10.57 -11.44
N CYS A 374 5.58 10.74 -12.76
CA CYS A 374 6.69 10.26 -13.58
C CYS A 374 8.01 10.96 -13.22
N LEU A 375 7.98 12.28 -13.02
CA LEU A 375 9.15 13.05 -12.57
C LEU A 375 9.64 12.55 -11.20
N MET A 376 8.73 12.30 -10.26
CA MET A 376 9.05 11.75 -8.94
C MET A 376 9.80 10.42 -9.05
N ILE A 377 9.32 9.50 -9.91
CA ILE A 377 9.97 8.20 -10.13
C ILE A 377 11.39 8.39 -10.67
N GLY A 378 11.58 9.28 -11.67
CA GLY A 378 12.89 9.58 -12.21
C GLY A 378 13.84 10.19 -11.17
N VAL A 379 13.35 11.13 -10.39
CA VAL A 379 14.13 11.76 -9.30
C VAL A 379 14.44 10.74 -8.20
N GLN A 380 13.49 9.87 -7.83
CA GLN A 380 13.72 8.79 -6.87
C GLN A 380 14.84 7.87 -7.34
N ALA A 381 14.79 7.42 -8.60
CA ALA A 381 15.85 6.57 -9.17
C ALA A 381 17.20 7.28 -9.12
N ALA A 382 17.28 8.52 -9.58
CA ALA A 382 18.51 9.29 -9.61
C ALA A 382 19.09 9.54 -8.21
N LEU A 383 18.24 9.95 -7.24
CA LEU A 383 18.67 10.16 -5.86
C LEU A 383 19.12 8.85 -5.19
N THR A 384 18.35 7.77 -5.37
CA THR A 384 18.69 6.47 -4.78
C THR A 384 20.06 5.99 -5.29
N VAL A 385 20.27 5.98 -6.61
CA VAL A 385 21.56 5.59 -7.21
C VAL A 385 22.65 6.56 -6.80
N GLY A 386 22.41 7.88 -6.88
CA GLY A 386 23.40 8.90 -6.52
C GLY A 386 23.87 8.81 -5.08
N ILE A 387 22.96 8.62 -4.13
CA ILE A 387 23.28 8.48 -2.70
C ILE A 387 24.06 7.18 -2.45
N ILE A 388 23.62 6.04 -3.04
CA ILE A 388 24.30 4.76 -2.90
C ILE A 388 25.74 4.85 -3.41
N LEU A 389 25.95 5.47 -4.58
CA LEU A 389 27.27 5.65 -5.16
C LEU A 389 28.14 6.62 -4.35
N ALA A 390 27.57 7.74 -3.88
CA ALA A 390 28.27 8.69 -3.05
C ALA A 390 28.74 8.07 -1.71
N MET A 391 27.97 7.14 -1.15
CA MET A 391 28.35 6.45 0.09
C MET A 391 29.56 5.50 -0.09
N ARG A 392 29.83 5.02 -1.33
CA ARG A 392 31.00 4.18 -1.59
C ARG A 392 32.35 4.90 -1.35
N SER A 393 32.37 6.22 -1.39
CA SER A 393 33.55 7.02 -1.12
C SER A 393 33.87 7.18 0.37
N LEU A 394 32.96 6.75 1.26
CA LEU A 394 33.14 6.84 2.70
C LEU A 394 34.05 5.72 3.21
N PRO A 395 35.04 6.02 4.09
CA PRO A 395 35.95 5.02 4.66
C PRO A 395 35.23 4.19 5.76
N LEU A 396 34.24 3.41 5.37
CA LEU A 396 33.43 2.57 6.25
C LEU A 396 33.73 1.08 5.99
N GLY A 397 33.71 0.26 7.02
CA GLY A 397 33.74 -1.20 6.83
C GLY A 397 32.50 -1.67 6.07
N GLU A 398 32.67 -2.74 5.23
CA GLU A 398 31.65 -3.21 4.29
C GLU A 398 30.24 -3.36 4.88
N GLY A 399 30.11 -3.97 6.07
CA GLY A 399 28.80 -4.17 6.71
C GLY A 399 28.11 -2.87 7.10
N ARG A 400 28.86 -1.87 7.57
CA ARG A 400 28.33 -0.54 7.85
C ARG A 400 27.96 0.18 6.56
N LEU A 401 28.82 0.09 5.54
CA LEU A 401 28.59 0.71 4.24
C LEU A 401 27.26 0.25 3.64
N GLN A 402 27.00 -1.04 3.59
CA GLN A 402 25.77 -1.59 3.03
C GLN A 402 24.50 -1.18 3.85
N ALA A 403 24.63 -1.12 5.19
CA ALA A 403 23.54 -0.60 6.03
C ALA A 403 23.24 0.89 5.74
N TYR A 404 24.29 1.71 5.55
CA TYR A 404 24.09 3.12 5.16
C TYR A 404 23.56 3.25 3.74
N GLN A 405 23.95 2.41 2.80
CA GLN A 405 23.39 2.39 1.44
C GLN A 405 21.88 2.06 1.47
N ALA A 406 21.48 1.11 2.34
CA ALA A 406 20.06 0.81 2.55
C ALA A 406 19.29 2.02 3.11
N ALA A 407 19.86 2.70 4.12
CA ALA A 407 19.28 3.95 4.64
C ALA A 407 19.26 5.06 3.59
N GLY A 408 20.30 5.14 2.74
CA GLY A 408 20.39 6.08 1.62
C GLY A 408 19.34 5.87 0.56
N ALA A 409 19.01 4.62 0.24
CA ALA A 409 17.89 4.31 -0.67
C ALA A 409 16.56 4.82 -0.13
N ALA A 410 16.29 4.61 1.17
CA ALA A 410 15.11 5.14 1.84
C ALA A 410 15.10 6.68 1.89
N ALA A 411 16.26 7.32 2.12
CA ALA A 411 16.39 8.77 2.08
C ALA A 411 16.10 9.32 0.68
N GLY A 412 16.58 8.67 -0.39
CA GLY A 412 16.27 9.03 -1.78
C GLY A 412 14.77 8.99 -2.06
N LEU A 413 14.07 7.96 -1.59
CA LEU A 413 12.61 7.87 -1.66
C LEU A 413 11.94 9.02 -0.89
N ALA A 414 12.36 9.29 0.35
CA ALA A 414 11.78 10.36 1.18
C ALA A 414 11.93 11.74 0.52
N LEU A 415 13.09 12.04 -0.06
CA LEU A 415 13.35 13.29 -0.76
C LEU A 415 12.51 13.41 -2.03
N ALA A 416 12.40 12.35 -2.83
CA ALA A 416 11.58 12.36 -4.05
C ALA A 416 10.09 12.54 -3.74
N LEU A 417 9.57 11.85 -2.71
CA LEU A 417 8.20 12.03 -2.23
C LEU A 417 7.97 13.43 -1.66
N GLY A 418 8.98 14.02 -0.97
CA GLY A 418 8.95 15.39 -0.49
C GLY A 418 8.79 16.40 -1.63
N MET A 419 9.61 16.24 -2.66
CA MET A 419 9.52 17.07 -3.88
C MET A 419 8.14 16.93 -4.52
N ALA A 420 7.66 15.70 -4.72
CA ALA A 420 6.34 15.47 -5.31
C ALA A 420 5.21 16.07 -4.47
N SER A 421 5.30 16.00 -3.14
CA SER A 421 4.34 16.60 -2.20
C SER A 421 4.26 18.10 -2.36
N ILE A 422 5.41 18.79 -2.44
CA ILE A 422 5.47 20.22 -2.64
C ILE A 422 4.90 20.61 -4.02
N LEU A 423 5.29 19.89 -5.08
CA LEU A 423 4.83 20.19 -6.44
C LEU A 423 3.32 19.96 -6.59
N LYS A 424 2.78 18.84 -6.09
CA LYS A 424 1.34 18.54 -6.16
C LYS A 424 0.53 19.54 -5.34
N ALA A 425 0.97 19.89 -4.12
CA ALA A 425 0.30 20.87 -3.29
C ALA A 425 0.32 22.28 -3.92
N ARG A 426 1.44 22.72 -4.49
CA ARG A 426 1.54 24.01 -5.20
C ARG A 426 0.66 24.04 -6.45
N LEU A 427 0.68 22.97 -7.25
CA LEU A 427 -0.18 22.85 -8.43
C LEU A 427 -1.65 22.93 -8.05
N LEU A 428 -2.06 22.21 -7.02
CA LEU A 428 -3.45 22.20 -6.56
C LEU A 428 -3.85 23.57 -6.02
N ALA A 429 -3.01 24.23 -5.21
CA ALA A 429 -3.26 25.57 -4.69
C ALA A 429 -3.43 26.58 -5.83
N TYR A 430 -2.58 26.50 -6.87
CA TYR A 430 -2.69 27.36 -8.04
C TYR A 430 -4.02 27.16 -8.79
N LEU A 431 -4.44 25.91 -9.02
CA LEU A 431 -5.66 25.59 -9.75
C LEU A 431 -6.95 25.93 -8.97
N LEU A 432 -6.90 25.84 -7.66
CA LEU A 432 -8.04 26.19 -6.79
C LEU A 432 -8.09 27.67 -6.42
N GLY A 433 -6.98 28.42 -6.59
CA GLY A 433 -6.86 29.79 -6.16
C GLY A 433 -6.87 29.99 -4.64
N ALA A 434 -6.60 28.93 -3.87
CA ALA A 434 -6.65 28.91 -2.41
C ALA A 434 -5.56 28.02 -1.81
N PRO A 435 -5.01 28.34 -0.61
CA PRO A 435 -3.96 27.52 0.00
C PRO A 435 -4.49 26.16 0.44
N VAL A 436 -3.76 25.09 0.07
CA VAL A 436 -4.07 23.70 0.44
C VAL A 436 -3.10 23.13 1.48
N GLN A 437 -2.19 23.97 2.00
CA GLN A 437 -1.15 23.53 2.92
C GLN A 437 -1.76 23.03 4.24
N ALA A 438 -1.49 21.78 4.55
CA ALA A 438 -2.00 21.09 5.74
C ALA A 438 -1.08 21.21 6.97
N TRP A 439 0.03 21.93 6.87
CA TRP A 439 1.00 22.10 7.95
C TRP A 439 0.47 22.97 9.07
N ARG A 440 0.65 22.53 10.33
CA ARG A 440 0.39 23.31 11.55
C ARG A 440 1.56 23.18 12.51
N TRP A 441 1.94 24.24 13.19
CA TRP A 441 3.03 24.24 14.17
C TRP A 441 2.79 23.26 15.34
N SER A 442 1.54 22.91 15.60
CA SER A 442 1.19 21.89 16.58
C SER A 442 1.83 20.52 16.30
N LEU A 443 2.11 20.20 15.03
CA LEU A 443 2.84 18.96 14.65
C LEU A 443 4.27 18.97 15.21
N VAL A 444 4.93 20.13 15.15
CA VAL A 444 6.32 20.28 15.69
C VAL A 444 6.31 20.13 17.21
N TRP A 445 5.39 20.81 17.89
CA TRP A 445 5.28 20.69 19.35
C TRP A 445 4.93 19.27 19.79
N ALA A 446 4.04 18.61 19.06
CA ALA A 446 3.70 17.21 19.30
C ALA A 446 4.90 16.28 19.07
N ALA A 447 5.67 16.53 17.99
CA ALA A 447 6.88 15.75 17.71
C ALA A 447 7.94 15.93 18.79
N ILE A 448 8.19 17.17 19.25
CA ILE A 448 9.16 17.44 20.34
C ILE A 448 8.74 16.74 21.64
N ALA A 449 7.47 16.87 22.05
CA ALA A 449 6.97 16.24 23.27
C ALA A 449 7.04 14.70 23.18
N ALA A 450 6.62 14.13 22.06
CA ALA A 450 6.66 12.69 21.80
C ALA A 450 8.11 12.17 21.75
N SER A 451 9.05 12.93 21.16
CA SER A 451 10.47 12.56 21.13
C SER A 451 11.12 12.60 22.50
N ALA A 452 10.74 13.53 23.37
CA ALA A 452 11.23 13.57 24.75
C ALA A 452 10.79 12.32 25.52
N VAL A 453 9.51 11.91 25.40
CA VAL A 453 9.00 10.66 25.99
C VAL A 453 9.69 9.46 25.36
N GLY A 454 9.89 9.49 24.04
CA GLY A 454 10.56 8.42 23.31
C GLY A 454 12.02 8.25 23.77
N PHE A 455 12.76 9.33 23.92
CA PHE A 455 14.12 9.27 24.47
C PHE A 455 14.16 8.64 25.87
N ALA A 456 13.23 8.99 26.75
CA ALA A 456 13.11 8.32 28.05
C ALA A 456 12.78 6.83 27.92
N ALA A 457 11.95 6.46 26.95
CA ALA A 457 11.57 5.07 26.71
C ALA A 457 12.75 4.21 26.21
N THR A 458 13.67 4.77 25.39
CA THR A 458 14.85 4.03 24.90
C THR A 458 15.86 3.70 25.98
N LEU A 459 15.74 4.28 27.18
CA LEU A 459 16.56 3.93 28.34
C LEU A 459 16.05 2.68 29.10
N LEU A 460 14.86 2.18 28.72
CA LEU A 460 14.21 1.02 29.32
C LEU A 460 14.58 -0.27 28.58
N PRO A 461 14.39 -1.45 29.19
CA PRO A 461 14.54 -2.72 28.46
C PRO A 461 13.66 -2.78 27.21
N GLU A 462 14.14 -3.43 26.14
CA GLU A 462 13.46 -3.50 24.82
C GLU A 462 11.97 -3.88 24.89
N TRP A 463 11.60 -4.82 25.76
CA TRP A 463 10.22 -5.25 25.88
C TRP A 463 9.33 -4.17 26.55
N VAL A 464 9.88 -3.34 27.46
CA VAL A 464 9.17 -2.19 28.06
C VAL A 464 9.08 -1.06 27.05
N GLU A 465 10.17 -0.80 26.33
CA GLU A 465 10.22 0.18 25.25
C GLU A 465 9.10 -0.06 24.23
N LEU A 466 8.90 -1.31 23.82
CA LEU A 466 7.85 -1.65 22.85
C LEU A 466 6.44 -1.68 23.46
N SER A 467 6.27 -2.26 24.65
CA SER A 467 4.94 -2.46 25.23
C SER A 467 4.37 -1.20 25.88
N VAL A 468 5.21 -0.34 26.45
CA VAL A 468 4.83 0.88 27.14
C VAL A 468 5.32 2.13 26.42
N GLY A 469 6.58 2.13 25.99
CA GLY A 469 7.20 3.28 25.35
C GLY A 469 6.52 3.68 24.04
N ALA A 470 6.34 2.73 23.11
CA ALA A 470 5.70 3.02 21.83
C ALA A 470 4.24 3.54 21.98
N PRO A 471 3.37 2.95 22.82
CA PRO A 471 2.05 3.54 23.12
C PRO A 471 2.15 4.90 23.80
N ALA A 472 3.10 5.12 24.72
CA ALA A 472 3.25 6.40 25.40
C ALA A 472 3.66 7.53 24.45
N ILE A 473 4.57 7.26 23.50
CA ILE A 473 4.94 8.20 22.43
C ILE A 473 3.71 8.59 21.61
N LEU A 474 2.96 7.58 21.14
CA LEU A 474 1.76 7.80 20.33
C LEU A 474 0.68 8.58 21.11
N PHE A 475 0.47 8.24 22.38
CA PHE A 475 -0.48 8.92 23.26
C PHE A 475 -0.08 10.38 23.51
N THR A 476 1.19 10.64 23.81
CA THR A 476 1.70 12.01 24.04
C THR A 476 1.56 12.85 22.78
N PHE A 477 1.92 12.30 21.62
CA PHE A 477 1.73 12.98 20.33
C PHE A 477 0.25 13.31 20.11
N GLY A 478 -0.62 12.31 20.26
CA GLY A 478 -2.07 12.48 20.11
C GLY A 478 -2.67 13.50 21.07
N LEU A 479 -2.21 13.53 22.32
CA LEU A 479 -2.67 14.48 23.33
C LEU A 479 -2.33 15.92 22.93
N VAL A 480 -1.10 16.19 22.49
CA VAL A 480 -0.69 17.53 22.02
C VAL A 480 -1.49 17.95 20.77
N ILE A 481 -1.70 17.04 19.82
CA ILE A 481 -2.54 17.32 18.65
C ILE A 481 -3.98 17.62 19.06
N TRP A 482 -4.55 16.87 19.99
CA TRP A 482 -5.92 17.08 20.49
C TRP A 482 -6.10 18.45 21.11
N TYR A 483 -5.16 18.89 21.96
CA TYR A 483 -5.29 20.17 22.66
C TYR A 483 -4.84 21.37 21.85
N ARG A 484 -3.79 21.25 21.05
CA ARG A 484 -3.18 22.37 20.31
C ARG A 484 -3.34 22.31 18.79
N GLY A 485 -3.62 21.14 18.23
CA GLY A 485 -3.70 20.92 16.80
C GLY A 485 -5.10 20.99 16.24
N PHE A 486 -6.09 20.47 16.95
CA PHE A 486 -7.47 20.43 16.51
C PHE A 486 -8.20 21.76 16.73
N THR A 487 -8.85 22.26 15.68
CA THR A 487 -9.83 23.32 15.75
C THR A 487 -11.18 22.79 16.25
N ASP A 488 -12.13 23.70 16.58
CA ASP A 488 -13.46 23.27 17.00
C ASP A 488 -14.21 22.50 15.92
N ASP A 489 -13.96 22.79 14.64
CA ASP A 489 -14.50 22.02 13.52
C ASP A 489 -13.90 20.61 13.45
N ASP A 490 -12.62 20.44 13.71
CA ASP A 490 -11.96 19.14 13.79
C ASP A 490 -12.54 18.28 14.93
N ARG A 491 -12.81 18.91 16.09
CA ARG A 491 -13.35 18.22 17.26
C ARG A 491 -14.81 17.77 17.10
N LYS A 492 -15.62 18.48 16.30
CA LYS A 492 -17.00 18.09 16.02
C LYS A 492 -17.08 16.71 15.35
N LEU A 493 -16.13 16.38 14.48
CA LEU A 493 -16.06 15.07 13.81
C LEU A 493 -15.76 13.90 14.76
N PHE A 494 -15.05 14.15 15.87
CA PHE A 494 -14.75 13.15 16.89
C PHE A 494 -15.77 13.10 18.03
N ARG A 495 -16.75 14.00 18.06
CA ARG A 495 -17.89 13.91 18.96
C ARG A 495 -18.90 12.87 18.48
N PHE A 496 -18.46 11.61 18.41
CA PHE A 496 -19.34 10.48 18.15
C PHE A 496 -20.35 10.35 19.30
N GLY A 497 -21.65 10.46 18.99
CA GLY A 497 -22.68 9.79 19.76
C GLY A 497 -23.43 10.58 20.84
N ARG A 498 -23.70 11.87 20.65
CA ARG A 498 -24.98 12.38 21.20
C ARG A 498 -25.96 12.50 20.02
N ARG A 499 -26.79 11.47 19.87
CA ARG A 499 -28.03 11.56 19.09
C ARG A 499 -28.71 12.85 19.55
N GLY A 500 -28.72 13.85 18.69
CA GLY A 500 -29.64 14.99 18.86
C GLY A 500 -31.04 14.38 19.04
N LYS A 501 -31.68 14.60 20.14
CA LYS A 501 -33.08 14.36 20.27
C LYS A 501 -33.74 15.04 19.06
N PRO A 502 -34.61 14.36 18.30
CA PRO A 502 -35.37 15.04 17.26
C PRO A 502 -36.09 16.21 17.92
N ALA A 503 -35.89 17.42 17.36
CA ALA A 503 -36.65 18.58 17.76
C ALA A 503 -38.11 18.19 17.63
N LEU A 504 -38.83 18.28 18.73
CA LEU A 504 -40.29 18.11 18.75
C LEU A 504 -40.87 19.06 17.70
N PRO A 505 -41.82 18.60 16.87
CA PRO A 505 -42.46 19.51 15.93
C PRO A 505 -43.10 20.65 16.72
N VAL A 506 -42.72 21.87 16.37
CA VAL A 506 -43.39 23.09 16.87
C VAL A 506 -44.84 22.95 16.43
N SER A 507 -45.74 22.82 17.40
CA SER A 507 -47.18 22.87 17.17
C SER A 507 -47.51 24.23 16.56
N GLU A 508 -48.02 24.26 15.33
CA GLU A 508 -48.63 25.47 14.74
C GLU A 508 -49.76 25.94 15.67
N PRO A 509 -49.79 27.27 15.96
CA PRO A 509 -50.90 27.81 16.66
C PRO A 509 -52.15 27.75 15.75
N ALA A 510 -53.24 27.15 16.25
CA ALA A 510 -54.55 27.20 15.63
C ALA A 510 -54.93 28.65 15.35
N SER A 511 -55.13 28.98 14.08
CA SER A 511 -55.74 30.26 13.66
C SER A 511 -57.23 30.23 13.96
N PRO A 512 -57.80 31.39 14.34
CA PRO A 512 -59.17 31.53 14.77
C PRO A 512 -60.23 31.34 13.65
#